data_97022ce35ccb413ae0bac6ccb42764e3
#
_entry.id   97022ce35ccb413ae0bac6ccb42764e3
#
_cell.length_a   1.000
_cell.length_b   1.000
_cell.length_c   1.000
_cell.angle_alpha   90.00
_cell.angle_beta   90.00
_cell.angle_gamma   90.00
#
_symmetry.space_group_name_H-M   'P 1'
#
loop_
_entity.id
_entity.type
_entity.pdbx_description
1 polymer ?
#
loop_
_entity_poly.entity_id
_entity_poly.type
_entity_poly.pdbx_seq_one_letter_code
_entity_poly.pdbx_strand_id
1 'polypeptide(L)'
;MISVENATFTYPGAPSPILTNVSFEVPERSLLAILGPNGAGKTTLLRTMIGLQKWDSGRTLIDGTPISSMSTRALGRVLSYVPQARNASNVALTGLEMVMVGRAPHMRTLAQPGAREERMARDVPDEVGAAHLAEMPCATMSGGQFQMILIARALVADPRVLVLDEPETGLDFRNQLIVLGLLERLVRDRGLAVIMNTHYPAHALRVADQVALFSSTHEAVVGPASSVMNADTLARVFGVDVAIGSVAFEGEDVRAIVPVRLSADK
;
A
#
# COMPACT_ATOMS: atom_id res chain seq x y z
N MET A 1 -14.98 -1.33 3.49
CA MET A 1 -14.87 -0.59 2.21
C MET A 1 -14.30 0.79 2.45
N ILE A 2 -13.35 1.27 1.63
CA ILE A 2 -12.82 2.64 1.70
C ILE A 2 -13.08 3.36 0.38
N SER A 3 -13.49 4.62 0.43
CA SER A 3 -13.68 5.45 -0.77
C SER A 3 -13.09 6.85 -0.60
N VAL A 4 -12.70 7.43 -1.72
CA VAL A 4 -12.28 8.83 -1.86
C VAL A 4 -13.29 9.50 -2.78
N GLU A 5 -13.83 10.65 -2.39
CA GLU A 5 -14.88 11.35 -3.13
C GLU A 5 -14.48 12.81 -3.43
N ASN A 6 -14.39 13.13 -4.73
CA ASN A 6 -14.15 14.48 -5.27
C ASN A 6 -13.00 15.22 -4.57
N ALA A 7 -11.93 14.48 -4.27
CA ALA A 7 -10.87 14.93 -3.40
C ALA A 7 -9.80 15.72 -4.17
N THR A 8 -9.45 16.89 -3.64
CA THR A 8 -8.42 17.78 -4.19
C THR A 8 -7.44 18.15 -3.10
N PHE A 9 -6.15 18.22 -3.44
CA PHE A 9 -5.09 18.60 -2.52
C PHE A 9 -4.02 19.43 -3.20
N THR A 10 -3.63 20.53 -2.54
CA THR A 10 -2.55 21.46 -2.93
C THR A 10 -1.57 21.57 -1.78
N TYR A 11 -0.27 21.47 -2.06
CA TYR A 11 0.74 21.78 -1.05
C TYR A 11 0.75 23.29 -0.73
N PRO A 12 0.98 23.68 0.54
CA PRO A 12 1.12 25.08 0.88
C PRO A 12 2.16 25.78 0.02
N GLY A 13 1.76 26.87 -0.66
CA GLY A 13 2.64 27.64 -1.55
C GLY A 13 2.78 27.07 -2.97
N ALA A 14 2.19 25.92 -3.30
CA ALA A 14 2.18 25.43 -4.67
C ALA A 14 1.19 26.20 -5.55
N PRO A 15 1.50 26.45 -6.83
CA PRO A 15 0.66 27.23 -7.74
C PRO A 15 -0.59 26.46 -8.22
N SER A 16 -0.59 25.12 -8.09
CA SER A 16 -1.67 24.26 -8.57
C SER A 16 -1.82 23.01 -7.70
N PRO A 17 -3.00 22.40 -7.68
CA PRO A 17 -3.23 21.12 -7.00
C PRO A 17 -2.34 20.02 -7.58
N ILE A 18 -1.85 19.14 -6.70
CA ILE A 18 -1.17 17.90 -7.09
C ILE A 18 -2.18 16.74 -7.27
N LEU A 19 -3.34 16.85 -6.65
CA LEU A 19 -4.45 15.91 -6.80
C LEU A 19 -5.71 16.74 -7.09
N THR A 20 -6.43 16.42 -8.17
CA THR A 20 -7.60 17.17 -8.61
C THR A 20 -8.78 16.23 -8.83
N ASN A 21 -9.85 16.46 -8.07
CA ASN A 21 -11.12 15.75 -8.21
C ASN A 21 -10.99 14.22 -8.25
N VAL A 22 -10.14 13.66 -7.39
CA VAL A 22 -9.88 12.22 -7.33
C VAL A 22 -11.06 11.53 -6.68
N SER A 23 -11.59 10.49 -7.35
CA SER A 23 -12.67 9.67 -6.83
C SER A 23 -12.43 8.20 -7.18
N PHE A 24 -12.52 7.33 -6.17
CA PHE A 24 -12.49 5.88 -6.34
C PHE A 24 -13.01 5.17 -5.10
N GLU A 25 -13.28 3.89 -5.25
CA GLU A 25 -13.73 3.02 -4.18
C GLU A 25 -12.93 1.73 -4.19
N VAL A 26 -12.53 1.25 -3.01
CA VAL A 26 -11.87 -0.04 -2.82
C VAL A 26 -12.78 -0.91 -1.95
N PRO A 27 -13.42 -1.92 -2.53
CA PRO A 27 -14.24 -2.86 -1.79
C PRO A 27 -13.42 -3.69 -0.80
N GLU A 28 -14.11 -4.35 0.11
CA GLU A 28 -13.50 -5.46 0.87
C GLU A 28 -13.09 -6.57 -0.10
N ARG A 29 -12.10 -7.36 0.28
CA ARG A 29 -11.55 -8.45 -0.54
C ARG A 29 -11.03 -7.99 -1.90
N SER A 30 -10.45 -6.80 -1.96
CA SER A 30 -9.92 -6.23 -3.20
C SER A 30 -8.61 -5.49 -2.96
N LEU A 31 -7.74 -5.52 -3.98
CA LEU A 31 -6.48 -4.81 -4.01
C LEU A 31 -6.52 -3.72 -5.07
N LEU A 32 -6.34 -2.47 -4.64
CA LEU A 32 -6.08 -1.33 -5.51
C LEU A 32 -4.57 -1.06 -5.58
N ALA A 33 -3.99 -1.09 -6.77
CA ALA A 33 -2.64 -0.60 -7.00
C ALA A 33 -2.65 0.84 -7.53
N ILE A 34 -1.87 1.70 -6.90
CA ILE A 34 -1.65 3.09 -7.33
C ILE A 34 -0.33 3.15 -8.08
N LEU A 35 -0.38 3.61 -9.32
CA LEU A 35 0.75 3.68 -10.24
C LEU A 35 0.89 5.09 -10.84
N GLY A 36 2.08 5.41 -11.32
CA GLY A 36 2.39 6.66 -12.03
C GLY A 36 3.85 7.05 -11.88
N PRO A 37 4.34 8.01 -12.64
CA PRO A 37 5.71 8.49 -12.57
C PRO A 37 6.02 9.14 -11.20
N ASN A 38 7.31 9.39 -10.96
CA ASN A 38 7.74 10.15 -9.79
C ASN A 38 7.15 11.56 -9.84
N GLY A 39 6.69 12.07 -8.70
CA GLY A 39 6.06 13.38 -8.61
C GLY A 39 4.57 13.42 -8.97
N ALA A 40 3.95 12.34 -9.45
CA ALA A 40 2.52 12.30 -9.81
C ALA A 40 1.55 12.38 -8.62
N GLY A 41 2.03 12.48 -7.38
CA GLY A 41 1.18 12.65 -6.20
C GLY A 41 0.78 11.36 -5.49
N LYS A 42 1.34 10.20 -5.84
CA LYS A 42 0.95 8.88 -5.26
C LYS A 42 1.08 8.82 -3.74
N THR A 43 2.25 9.13 -3.18
CA THR A 43 2.46 9.18 -1.72
C THR A 43 1.60 10.26 -1.05
N THR A 44 1.34 11.38 -1.75
CA THR A 44 0.43 12.44 -1.29
C THR A 44 -0.98 11.90 -1.19
N LEU A 45 -1.45 11.17 -2.21
CA LEU A 45 -2.76 10.50 -2.18
C LEU A 45 -2.88 9.55 -0.97
N LEU A 46 -1.88 8.68 -0.76
CA LEU A 46 -1.91 7.80 0.41
C LEU A 46 -2.02 8.59 1.72
N ARG A 47 -1.20 9.63 1.90
CA ARG A 47 -1.17 10.43 3.14
C ARG A 47 -2.46 11.20 3.37
N THR A 48 -3.06 11.78 2.34
CA THR A 48 -4.35 12.47 2.45
C THR A 48 -5.49 11.50 2.69
N MET A 49 -5.50 10.38 1.98
CA MET A 49 -6.51 9.34 2.12
C MET A 49 -6.57 8.73 3.53
N ILE A 50 -5.42 8.58 4.21
CA ILE A 50 -5.36 8.04 5.58
C ILE A 50 -5.44 9.13 6.67
N GLY A 51 -5.63 10.40 6.29
CA GLY A 51 -5.80 11.51 7.21
C GLY A 51 -4.51 12.07 7.81
N LEU A 52 -3.33 11.72 7.30
CA LEU A 52 -2.04 12.34 7.67
C LEU A 52 -1.88 13.75 7.08
N GLN A 53 -2.59 14.03 6.00
CA GLN A 53 -2.76 15.35 5.42
C GLN A 53 -4.25 15.59 5.20
N LYS A 54 -4.67 16.85 5.26
CA LYS A 54 -6.08 17.21 5.12
C LYS A 54 -6.38 17.57 3.67
N TRP A 55 -7.47 17.05 3.11
CA TRP A 55 -7.98 17.46 1.82
C TRP A 55 -8.39 18.94 1.80
N ASP A 56 -8.13 19.64 0.70
CA ASP A 56 -8.66 21.00 0.48
C ASP A 56 -10.16 20.94 0.21
N SER A 57 -10.59 19.95 -0.59
CA SER A 57 -11.99 19.62 -0.83
C SER A 57 -12.16 18.12 -1.02
N GLY A 58 -13.41 17.64 -0.93
CA GLY A 58 -13.70 16.21 -0.97
C GLY A 58 -13.41 15.53 0.36
N ARG A 59 -13.38 14.21 0.37
CA ARG A 59 -13.23 13.43 1.60
C ARG A 59 -12.83 11.98 1.36
N THR A 60 -12.33 11.34 2.41
CA THR A 60 -12.18 9.88 2.49
C THR A 60 -13.22 9.34 3.46
N LEU A 61 -13.85 8.23 3.07
CA LEU A 61 -14.85 7.52 3.86
C LEU A 61 -14.40 6.09 4.14
N ILE A 62 -14.74 5.58 5.31
CA ILE A 62 -14.67 4.14 5.63
C ILE A 62 -16.09 3.72 6.02
N ASP A 63 -16.68 2.79 5.27
CA ASP A 63 -18.08 2.35 5.42
C ASP A 63 -19.07 3.53 5.48
N GLY A 64 -18.89 4.51 4.59
CA GLY A 64 -19.72 5.71 4.52
C GLY A 64 -19.43 6.75 5.62
N THR A 65 -18.54 6.48 6.57
CA THR A 65 -18.18 7.40 7.64
C THR A 65 -16.93 8.20 7.26
N PRO A 66 -16.97 9.56 7.25
CA PRO A 66 -15.81 10.37 6.97
C PRO A 66 -14.69 10.14 8.00
N ILE A 67 -13.46 9.88 7.55
CA ILE A 67 -12.32 9.67 8.46
C ILE A 67 -12.04 10.93 9.33
N SER A 68 -12.39 12.12 8.85
CA SER A 68 -12.24 13.37 9.59
C SER A 68 -13.16 13.46 10.84
N SER A 69 -14.21 12.65 10.91
CA SER A 69 -15.08 12.53 12.07
C SER A 69 -14.64 11.46 13.06
N MET A 70 -13.68 10.63 12.68
CA MET A 70 -13.16 9.55 13.50
C MET A 70 -12.05 10.06 14.45
N SER A 71 -12.02 9.56 15.68
CA SER A 71 -10.83 9.76 16.51
C SER A 71 -9.65 8.97 15.95
N THR A 72 -8.42 9.43 16.17
CA THR A 72 -7.19 8.72 15.74
C THR A 72 -7.19 7.27 16.20
N ARG A 73 -7.71 6.97 17.40
CA ARG A 73 -7.84 5.62 17.91
C ARG A 73 -8.87 4.79 17.14
N ALA A 74 -10.04 5.36 16.82
CA ALA A 74 -11.07 4.67 16.04
C ALA A 74 -10.57 4.38 14.63
N LEU A 75 -9.92 5.34 13.99
CA LEU A 75 -9.30 5.16 12.66
C LEU A 75 -8.23 4.08 12.70
N GLY A 76 -7.30 4.11 13.67
CA GLY A 76 -6.22 3.14 13.78
C GLY A 76 -6.66 1.69 14.10
N ARG A 77 -7.94 1.48 14.47
CA ARG A 77 -8.52 0.13 14.62
C ARG A 77 -9.05 -0.45 13.33
N VAL A 78 -9.34 0.38 12.35
CA VAL A 78 -9.94 -0.05 11.07
C VAL A 78 -8.99 0.09 9.90
N LEU A 79 -7.99 0.99 10.00
CA LEU A 79 -7.02 1.28 8.96
C LEU A 79 -5.60 1.22 9.52
N SER A 80 -4.74 0.48 8.85
CA SER A 80 -3.30 0.44 9.14
C SER A 80 -2.48 0.91 7.94
N TYR A 81 -1.37 1.57 8.23
CA TYR A 81 -0.45 2.10 7.22
C TYR A 81 0.96 1.53 7.39
N VAL A 82 1.50 1.01 6.30
CA VAL A 82 2.87 0.55 6.18
C VAL A 82 3.63 1.57 5.32
N PRO A 83 4.47 2.42 5.92
CA PRO A 83 5.30 3.34 5.15
C PRO A 83 6.38 2.58 4.38
N GLN A 84 6.92 3.22 3.35
CA GLN A 84 8.12 2.71 2.66
C GLN A 84 9.21 2.39 3.68
N ALA A 85 9.73 1.17 3.64
CA ALA A 85 10.80 0.74 4.53
C ALA A 85 12.06 1.57 4.24
N ARG A 86 12.40 2.46 5.17
CA ARG A 86 13.68 3.16 5.19
C ARG A 86 14.64 2.38 6.08
N ASN A 87 15.90 2.73 6.03
CA ASN A 87 16.95 2.05 6.78
C ASN A 87 16.56 1.84 8.26
N ALA A 88 16.57 0.58 8.69
CA ALA A 88 16.23 0.17 10.06
C ALA A 88 17.37 0.40 11.06
N SER A 89 18.55 0.85 10.62
CA SER A 89 19.78 0.94 11.44
C SER A 89 19.63 1.75 12.72
N ASN A 90 18.67 2.66 12.80
CA ASN A 90 18.41 3.49 13.99
C ASN A 90 17.23 2.98 14.84
N VAL A 91 16.71 1.78 14.56
CA VAL A 91 15.58 1.22 15.32
C VAL A 91 16.09 0.31 16.42
N ALA A 92 16.01 0.79 17.67
CA ALA A 92 16.48 0.07 18.86
C ALA A 92 15.44 -0.93 19.42
N LEU A 93 14.62 -1.53 18.55
CA LEU A 93 13.58 -2.50 18.93
C LEU A 93 13.87 -3.86 18.31
N THR A 94 13.43 -4.93 18.96
CA THR A 94 13.32 -6.26 18.37
C THR A 94 12.11 -6.31 17.43
N GLY A 95 12.03 -7.37 16.60
CA GLY A 95 10.87 -7.60 15.74
C GLY A 95 9.57 -7.66 16.53
N LEU A 96 9.56 -8.39 17.65
CA LEU A 96 8.38 -8.50 18.52
C LEU A 96 7.96 -7.14 19.09
N GLU A 97 8.90 -6.38 19.63
CA GLU A 97 8.61 -5.06 20.18
C GLU A 97 8.06 -4.11 19.10
N MET A 98 8.61 -4.17 17.87
CA MET A 98 8.11 -3.41 16.74
C MET A 98 6.66 -3.80 16.39
N VAL A 99 6.34 -5.10 16.38
CA VAL A 99 4.97 -5.57 16.14
C VAL A 99 4.03 -5.11 17.26
N MET A 100 4.45 -5.19 18.52
CA MET A 100 3.66 -4.73 19.68
C MET A 100 3.26 -3.26 19.58
N VAL A 101 4.08 -2.38 18.98
CA VAL A 101 3.73 -0.97 18.74
C VAL A 101 2.41 -0.86 17.93
N GLY A 102 2.13 -1.80 17.05
CA GLY A 102 0.89 -1.83 16.26
C GLY A 102 -0.38 -2.01 17.10
N ARG A 103 -0.26 -2.47 18.36
CA ARG A 103 -1.41 -2.60 19.28
C ARG A 103 -1.86 -1.28 19.91
N ALA A 104 -1.11 -0.20 19.75
CA ALA A 104 -1.40 1.10 20.37
C ALA A 104 -2.87 1.59 20.22
N PRO A 105 -3.56 1.42 19.06
CA PRO A 105 -4.96 1.84 18.92
C PRO A 105 -5.92 1.07 19.83
N HIS A 106 -5.55 -0.12 20.29
CA HIS A 106 -6.38 -0.97 21.18
C HIS A 106 -6.07 -0.78 22.66
N MET A 107 -4.97 -0.11 22.98
CA MET A 107 -4.52 0.10 24.37
C MET A 107 -5.07 1.41 24.94
N ARG A 108 -5.22 1.47 26.28
CA ARG A 108 -5.52 2.72 26.97
C ARG A 108 -4.30 3.64 26.94
N THR A 109 -4.53 4.95 26.97
CA THR A 109 -3.44 5.93 27.08
C THR A 109 -2.57 5.60 28.30
N LEU A 110 -1.25 5.55 28.11
CA LEU A 110 -0.26 5.21 29.13
C LEU A 110 -0.29 3.74 29.64
N ALA A 111 -1.10 2.86 29.03
CA ALA A 111 -1.02 1.44 29.37
C ALA A 111 0.24 0.82 28.76
N GLN A 112 0.92 -0.02 29.55
CA GLN A 112 1.98 -0.87 29.01
C GLN A 112 1.36 -2.12 28.36
N PRO A 113 1.97 -2.65 27.28
CA PRO A 113 1.56 -3.93 26.70
C PRO A 113 1.60 -5.02 27.74
N GLY A 114 0.52 -5.79 27.84
CA GLY A 114 0.43 -6.94 28.74
C GLY A 114 0.60 -8.27 28.00
N ALA A 115 0.47 -9.38 28.73
CA ALA A 115 0.62 -10.73 28.19
C ALA A 115 -0.36 -11.07 27.04
N ARG A 116 -1.50 -10.37 26.95
CA ARG A 116 -2.44 -10.53 25.84
C ARG A 116 -1.87 -9.90 24.56
N GLU A 117 -1.41 -8.67 24.64
CA GLU A 117 -0.82 -7.92 23.52
C GLU A 117 0.44 -8.64 23.02
N GLU A 118 1.26 -9.16 23.92
CA GLU A 118 2.45 -9.93 23.57
C GLU A 118 2.08 -11.22 22.82
N ARG A 119 1.07 -11.99 23.28
CA ARG A 119 0.62 -13.19 22.55
C ARG A 119 0.16 -12.83 21.14
N MET A 120 -0.70 -11.81 20.98
CA MET A 120 -1.16 -11.38 19.66
C MET A 120 -0.01 -10.92 18.78
N ALA A 121 1.00 -10.28 19.35
CA ALA A 121 2.19 -9.85 18.62
C ALA A 121 3.11 -11.03 18.25
N ARG A 122 3.03 -12.17 18.92
CA ARG A 122 3.76 -13.41 18.56
C ARG A 122 3.03 -14.20 17.47
N ASP A 123 1.70 -14.17 17.45
CA ASP A 123 0.89 -14.94 16.49
C ASP A 123 0.96 -14.36 15.06
N VAL A 124 0.95 -13.02 14.93
CA VAL A 124 0.93 -12.36 13.61
C VAL A 124 2.20 -12.58 12.77
N PRO A 125 3.44 -12.55 13.33
CA PRO A 125 4.64 -12.89 12.57
C PRO A 125 4.61 -14.29 11.96
N ASP A 126 3.98 -15.28 12.61
CA ASP A 126 3.80 -16.62 12.04
C ASP A 126 2.97 -16.56 10.75
N GLU A 127 1.88 -15.83 10.76
CA GLU A 127 1.00 -15.67 9.61
C GLU A 127 1.70 -15.04 8.40
N VAL A 128 2.57 -14.06 8.64
CA VAL A 128 3.34 -13.42 7.57
C VAL A 128 4.66 -14.14 7.24
N GLY A 129 4.98 -15.24 7.91
CA GLY A 129 6.23 -15.99 7.71
C GLY A 129 7.46 -15.34 8.34
N ALA A 130 7.27 -14.47 9.33
CA ALA A 130 8.32 -13.68 9.97
C ALA A 130 8.57 -14.07 11.44
N ALA A 131 8.05 -15.20 11.93
CA ALA A 131 8.20 -15.63 13.32
C ALA A 131 9.66 -15.69 13.80
N HIS A 132 10.57 -16.15 12.92
CA HIS A 132 12.00 -16.24 13.20
C HIS A 132 12.67 -14.88 13.42
N LEU A 133 11.99 -13.78 13.14
CA LEU A 133 12.48 -12.41 13.30
C LEU A 133 12.06 -11.77 14.65
N ALA A 134 11.23 -12.46 15.45
CA ALA A 134 10.64 -11.88 16.65
C ALA A 134 11.70 -11.35 17.64
N GLU A 135 12.75 -12.13 17.90
CA GLU A 135 13.82 -11.76 18.85
C GLU A 135 15.01 -11.05 18.17
N MET A 136 14.96 -10.88 16.84
CA MET A 136 16.04 -10.21 16.10
C MET A 136 15.95 -8.69 16.27
N PRO A 137 17.05 -7.96 16.55
CA PRO A 137 17.05 -6.52 16.53
C PRO A 137 16.73 -5.97 15.13
N CYS A 138 15.78 -5.06 15.01
CA CYS A 138 15.40 -4.46 13.72
C CYS A 138 16.59 -3.87 12.98
N ALA A 139 17.54 -3.26 13.69
CA ALA A 139 18.75 -2.67 13.11
C ALA A 139 19.65 -3.67 12.36
N THR A 140 19.53 -4.97 12.62
CA THR A 140 20.32 -6.03 11.97
C THR A 140 19.56 -6.76 10.86
N MET A 141 18.30 -6.41 10.64
CA MET A 141 17.46 -7.04 9.62
C MET A 141 17.83 -6.57 8.22
N SER A 142 17.70 -7.49 7.24
CA SER A 142 17.69 -7.10 5.83
C SER A 142 16.43 -6.26 5.52
N GLY A 143 16.43 -5.52 4.39
CA GLY A 143 15.27 -4.74 3.96
C GLY A 143 13.99 -5.57 3.88
N GLY A 144 14.07 -6.78 3.31
CA GLY A 144 12.93 -7.69 3.21
C GLY A 144 12.42 -8.19 4.57
N GLN A 145 13.33 -8.52 5.47
CA GLN A 145 12.99 -8.92 6.84
C GLN A 145 12.30 -7.79 7.59
N PHE A 146 12.85 -6.59 7.51
CA PHE A 146 12.25 -5.42 8.17
C PHE A 146 10.90 -5.08 7.57
N GLN A 147 10.73 -5.18 6.24
CA GLN A 147 9.44 -4.99 5.57
C GLN A 147 8.37 -5.96 6.10
N MET A 148 8.71 -7.24 6.30
CA MET A 148 7.77 -8.23 6.85
C MET A 148 7.36 -7.88 8.28
N ILE A 149 8.29 -7.39 9.11
CA ILE A 149 7.99 -6.90 10.47
C ILE A 149 7.09 -5.65 10.44
N LEU A 150 7.27 -4.73 9.49
CA LEU A 150 6.40 -3.56 9.33
C LEU A 150 4.98 -3.96 8.91
N ILE A 151 4.83 -4.98 8.05
CA ILE A 151 3.53 -5.54 7.68
C ILE A 151 2.90 -6.23 8.89
N ALA A 152 3.66 -7.06 9.64
CA ALA A 152 3.17 -7.69 10.87
C ALA A 152 2.70 -6.64 11.90
N ARG A 153 3.45 -5.55 12.09
CA ARG A 153 3.06 -4.41 12.93
C ARG A 153 1.72 -3.80 12.50
N ALA A 154 1.48 -3.69 11.21
CA ALA A 154 0.21 -3.16 10.71
C ALA A 154 -0.95 -4.14 10.95
N LEU A 155 -0.71 -5.44 10.78
CA LEU A 155 -1.73 -6.48 10.88
C LEU A 155 -2.13 -6.81 12.33
N VAL A 156 -1.24 -6.60 13.31
CA VAL A 156 -1.56 -6.88 14.73
C VAL A 156 -2.67 -5.99 15.28
N ALA A 157 -2.95 -4.86 14.64
CA ALA A 157 -4.10 -4.00 14.94
C ALA A 157 -5.43 -4.60 14.45
N ASP A 158 -5.40 -5.70 13.70
CA ASP A 158 -6.56 -6.34 13.07
C ASP A 158 -7.38 -5.36 12.22
N PRO A 159 -6.73 -4.69 11.24
CA PRO A 159 -7.39 -3.68 10.41
C PRO A 159 -8.30 -4.31 9.38
N ARG A 160 -9.26 -3.53 8.84
CA ARG A 160 -10.06 -3.89 7.66
C ARG A 160 -9.49 -3.29 6.37
N VAL A 161 -8.72 -2.22 6.51
CA VAL A 161 -8.04 -1.52 5.40
C VAL A 161 -6.54 -1.51 5.68
N LEU A 162 -5.76 -2.00 4.73
CA LEU A 162 -4.30 -1.99 4.78
C LEU A 162 -3.76 -1.12 3.64
N VAL A 163 -3.03 -0.07 3.98
CA VAL A 163 -2.41 0.85 3.03
C VAL A 163 -0.89 0.70 3.08
N LEU A 164 -0.25 0.47 1.93
CA LEU A 164 1.19 0.26 1.84
C LEU A 164 1.82 1.22 0.82
N ASP A 165 2.89 1.87 1.23
CA ASP A 165 3.66 2.78 0.38
C ASP A 165 4.93 2.07 -0.10
N GLU A 166 4.96 1.63 -1.35
CA GLU A 166 6.06 0.93 -2.01
C GLU A 166 6.61 -0.27 -1.21
N PRO A 167 5.76 -1.24 -0.84
CA PRO A 167 6.16 -2.32 0.07
C PRO A 167 7.23 -3.26 -0.49
N GLU A 168 7.46 -3.27 -1.81
CA GLU A 168 8.42 -4.12 -2.50
C GLU A 168 9.67 -3.39 -2.97
N THR A 169 9.74 -2.07 -2.79
CA THR A 169 10.86 -1.25 -3.28
C THR A 169 12.16 -1.55 -2.50
N GLY A 170 13.25 -1.74 -3.24
CA GLY A 170 14.56 -2.06 -2.66
C GLY A 170 14.71 -3.52 -2.22
N LEU A 171 13.74 -4.38 -2.50
CA LEU A 171 13.81 -5.81 -2.24
C LEU A 171 14.34 -6.58 -3.45
N ASP A 172 15.00 -7.70 -3.21
CA ASP A 172 15.31 -8.68 -4.25
C ASP A 172 14.06 -9.40 -4.77
N PHE A 173 14.17 -10.08 -5.91
CA PHE A 173 13.05 -10.75 -6.57
C PHE A 173 12.31 -11.74 -5.65
N ARG A 174 13.06 -12.49 -4.82
CA ARG A 174 12.46 -13.45 -3.89
C ARG A 174 11.59 -12.74 -2.87
N ASN A 175 12.10 -11.70 -2.24
CA ASN A 175 11.38 -10.93 -1.22
C ASN A 175 10.21 -10.14 -1.81
N GLN A 176 10.35 -9.61 -3.05
CA GLN A 176 9.22 -9.00 -3.76
C GLN A 176 8.06 -9.99 -3.93
N LEU A 177 8.36 -11.22 -4.39
CA LEU A 177 7.33 -12.26 -4.56
C LEU A 177 6.69 -12.69 -3.24
N ILE A 178 7.46 -12.76 -2.15
CA ILE A 178 6.94 -13.05 -0.81
C ILE A 178 5.94 -11.97 -0.37
N VAL A 179 6.29 -10.69 -0.53
CA VAL A 179 5.39 -9.58 -0.18
C VAL A 179 4.13 -9.59 -1.03
N LEU A 180 4.24 -9.73 -2.35
CA LEU A 180 3.07 -9.76 -3.23
C LEU A 180 2.14 -10.93 -2.92
N GLY A 181 2.68 -12.14 -2.77
CA GLY A 181 1.90 -13.32 -2.39
C GLY A 181 1.27 -13.20 -1.00
N LEU A 182 1.90 -12.49 -0.07
CA LEU A 182 1.29 -12.17 1.22
C LEU A 182 0.07 -11.25 1.03
N LEU A 183 0.18 -10.18 0.23
CA LEU A 183 -0.92 -9.25 -0.01
C LEU A 183 -2.12 -9.97 -0.66
N GLU A 184 -1.88 -10.86 -1.63
CA GLU A 184 -2.92 -11.71 -2.25
C GLU A 184 -3.63 -12.58 -1.19
N ARG A 185 -2.89 -13.21 -0.28
CA ARG A 185 -3.47 -14.01 0.81
C ARG A 185 -4.29 -13.14 1.77
N LEU A 186 -3.81 -11.97 2.16
CA LEU A 186 -4.52 -11.08 3.06
C LEU A 186 -5.87 -10.61 2.47
N VAL A 187 -5.91 -10.32 1.18
CA VAL A 187 -7.15 -9.99 0.46
C VAL A 187 -8.10 -11.18 0.45
N ARG A 188 -7.61 -12.37 0.05
CA ARG A 188 -8.45 -13.55 -0.11
C ARG A 188 -8.92 -14.14 1.22
N ASP A 189 -7.98 -14.32 2.15
CA ASP A 189 -8.22 -15.14 3.35
C ASP A 189 -8.73 -14.29 4.53
N ARG A 190 -8.21 -13.05 4.70
CA ARG A 190 -8.67 -12.10 5.73
C ARG A 190 -9.77 -11.14 5.26
N GLY A 191 -9.99 -11.04 3.96
CA GLY A 191 -10.99 -10.14 3.39
C GLY A 191 -10.62 -8.66 3.45
N LEU A 192 -9.33 -8.33 3.57
CA LEU A 192 -8.88 -6.94 3.65
C LEU A 192 -9.15 -6.18 2.36
N ALA A 193 -9.46 -4.88 2.49
CA ALA A 193 -9.25 -3.92 1.43
C ALA A 193 -7.78 -3.48 1.48
N VAL A 194 -7.01 -3.78 0.42
CA VAL A 194 -5.59 -3.45 0.34
C VAL A 194 -5.38 -2.34 -0.68
N ILE A 195 -4.60 -1.33 -0.32
CA ILE A 195 -4.18 -0.25 -1.22
C ILE A 195 -2.66 -0.22 -1.23
N MET A 196 -2.08 -0.41 -2.39
CA MET A 196 -0.64 -0.46 -2.57
C MET A 196 -0.19 0.61 -3.57
N ASN A 197 0.69 1.51 -3.15
CA ASN A 197 1.45 2.33 -4.10
C ASN A 197 2.65 1.52 -4.60
N THR A 198 2.89 1.52 -5.89
CA THR A 198 4.03 0.81 -6.49
C THR A 198 4.58 1.55 -7.71
N HIS A 199 5.86 1.31 -7.99
CA HIS A 199 6.53 1.75 -9.21
C HIS A 199 6.62 0.65 -10.28
N TYR A 200 6.13 -0.55 -9.99
CA TYR A 200 6.26 -1.73 -10.85
C TYR A 200 4.92 -2.10 -11.50
N PRO A 201 4.66 -1.68 -12.76
CA PRO A 201 3.42 -2.05 -13.45
C PRO A 201 3.19 -3.58 -13.52
N ALA A 202 4.26 -4.37 -13.63
CA ALA A 202 4.17 -5.83 -13.64
C ALA A 202 3.62 -6.39 -12.31
N HIS A 203 3.98 -5.79 -11.17
CA HIS A 203 3.46 -6.20 -9.87
C HIS A 203 1.97 -5.88 -9.74
N ALA A 204 1.56 -4.67 -10.16
CA ALA A 204 0.14 -4.31 -10.18
C ALA A 204 -0.67 -5.22 -11.10
N LEU A 205 -0.13 -5.53 -12.30
CA LEU A 205 -0.78 -6.45 -13.24
C LEU A 205 -1.00 -7.86 -12.67
N ARG A 206 -0.11 -8.28 -11.76
CA ARG A 206 -0.16 -9.59 -11.10
C ARG A 206 -1.20 -9.66 -9.99
N VAL A 207 -1.25 -8.66 -9.10
CA VAL A 207 -1.98 -8.79 -7.82
C VAL A 207 -3.20 -7.88 -7.71
N ALA A 208 -3.34 -6.85 -8.57
CA ALA A 208 -4.38 -5.85 -8.40
C ALA A 208 -5.69 -6.22 -9.09
N ASP A 209 -6.80 -6.06 -8.37
CA ASP A 209 -8.17 -6.09 -8.93
C ASP A 209 -8.47 -4.78 -9.64
N GLN A 210 -8.02 -3.67 -9.06
CA GLN A 210 -8.20 -2.32 -9.57
C GLN A 210 -6.87 -1.58 -9.64
N VAL A 211 -6.77 -0.64 -10.55
CA VAL A 211 -5.59 0.21 -10.71
C VAL A 211 -6.01 1.66 -10.80
N ALA A 212 -5.29 2.53 -10.10
CA ALA A 212 -5.34 3.98 -10.24
C ALA A 212 -4.01 4.45 -10.87
N LEU A 213 -4.06 4.86 -12.14
CA LEU A 213 -2.91 5.41 -12.87
C LEU A 213 -2.94 6.94 -12.81
N PHE A 214 -1.89 7.52 -12.26
CA PHE A 214 -1.69 8.97 -12.18
C PHE A 214 -0.67 9.42 -13.22
N SER A 215 -1.03 10.39 -14.06
CA SER A 215 -0.10 10.98 -15.02
C SER A 215 0.74 12.10 -14.39
N SER A 216 1.76 12.56 -15.10
CA SER A 216 2.55 13.75 -14.73
C SER A 216 1.70 15.04 -14.78
N THR A 217 0.58 15.04 -15.48
CA THR A 217 -0.40 16.16 -15.54
C THR A 217 -1.44 16.08 -14.42
N HIS A 218 -1.25 15.18 -13.46
CA HIS A 218 -2.14 14.95 -12.28
C HIS A 218 -3.54 14.44 -12.65
N GLU A 219 -3.71 13.92 -13.86
CA GLU A 219 -4.90 13.19 -14.25
C GLU A 219 -4.85 11.76 -13.69
N ALA A 220 -5.99 11.26 -13.25
CA ALA A 220 -6.12 9.90 -12.75
C ALA A 220 -7.05 9.07 -13.63
N VAL A 221 -6.62 7.87 -14.00
CA VAL A 221 -7.47 6.85 -14.63
C VAL A 221 -7.63 5.71 -13.64
N VAL A 222 -8.87 5.47 -13.19
CA VAL A 222 -9.16 4.43 -12.19
C VAL A 222 -10.13 3.42 -12.77
N GLY A 223 -9.90 2.15 -12.52
CA GLY A 223 -10.79 1.07 -12.94
C GLY A 223 -10.19 -0.32 -12.76
N PRO A 224 -10.88 -1.36 -13.25
CA PRO A 224 -10.38 -2.71 -13.22
C PRO A 224 -8.99 -2.83 -13.87
N ALA A 225 -8.07 -3.58 -13.23
CA ALA A 225 -6.71 -3.75 -13.74
C ALA A 225 -6.68 -4.28 -15.18
N SER A 226 -7.62 -5.18 -15.52
CA SER A 226 -7.74 -5.76 -16.86
C SER A 226 -8.05 -4.74 -17.97
N SER A 227 -8.72 -3.64 -17.65
CA SER A 227 -9.09 -2.59 -18.61
C SER A 227 -8.12 -1.40 -18.59
N VAL A 228 -7.63 -1.02 -17.42
CA VAL A 228 -6.75 0.15 -17.24
C VAL A 228 -5.32 -0.16 -17.66
N MET A 229 -4.82 -1.38 -17.38
CA MET A 229 -3.46 -1.82 -17.69
C MET A 229 -3.33 -2.29 -19.14
N ASN A 230 -3.44 -1.35 -20.09
CA ASN A 230 -3.25 -1.57 -21.52
C ASN A 230 -2.09 -0.70 -22.08
N ALA A 231 -1.59 -1.05 -23.27
CA ALA A 231 -0.42 -0.38 -23.86
C ALA A 231 -0.62 1.13 -24.05
N ASP A 232 -1.79 1.55 -24.53
CA ASP A 232 -2.07 2.97 -24.79
C ASP A 232 -2.11 3.79 -23.50
N THR A 233 -2.73 3.26 -22.45
CA THR A 233 -2.82 3.95 -21.16
C THR A 233 -1.44 4.04 -20.50
N LEU A 234 -0.65 2.97 -20.54
CA LEU A 234 0.70 2.96 -19.98
C LEU A 234 1.63 3.89 -20.77
N ALA A 235 1.54 3.91 -22.11
CA ALA A 235 2.32 4.83 -22.92
C ALA A 235 2.00 6.29 -22.60
N ARG A 236 0.71 6.63 -22.47
CA ARG A 236 0.28 7.99 -22.11
C ARG A 236 0.75 8.42 -20.72
N VAL A 237 0.70 7.50 -19.73
CA VAL A 237 1.03 7.82 -18.33
C VAL A 237 2.54 7.86 -18.09
N PHE A 238 3.29 6.90 -18.66
CA PHE A 238 4.72 6.76 -18.40
C PHE A 238 5.62 7.30 -19.51
N GLY A 239 5.06 7.71 -20.66
CA GLY A 239 5.84 8.14 -21.82
C GLY A 239 6.67 7.01 -22.45
N VAL A 240 6.24 5.76 -22.30
CA VAL A 240 6.97 4.58 -22.74
C VAL A 240 6.03 3.62 -23.47
N ASP A 241 6.35 3.30 -24.71
CA ASP A 241 5.65 2.23 -25.44
C ASP A 241 5.98 0.88 -24.80
N VAL A 242 4.95 0.11 -24.50
CA VAL A 242 5.07 -1.18 -23.85
C VAL A 242 4.44 -2.28 -24.69
N ALA A 243 5.02 -3.47 -24.66
CA ALA A 243 4.38 -4.69 -25.10
C ALA A 243 3.78 -5.41 -23.89
N ILE A 244 2.50 -5.79 -24.00
CA ILE A 244 1.82 -6.60 -22.98
C ILE A 244 1.52 -7.96 -23.62
N GLY A 245 1.94 -9.02 -22.97
CA GLY A 245 1.75 -10.38 -23.43
C GLY A 245 1.67 -11.35 -22.26
N SER A 246 1.67 -12.63 -22.57
CA SER A 246 1.80 -13.70 -21.59
C SER A 246 3.03 -14.57 -21.88
N VAL A 247 3.62 -15.08 -20.81
CA VAL A 247 4.71 -16.06 -20.85
C VAL A 247 4.15 -17.34 -20.24
N ALA A 248 4.19 -18.43 -20.99
CA ALA A 248 3.78 -19.74 -20.49
C ALA A 248 4.81 -20.25 -19.48
N PHE A 249 4.36 -20.58 -18.28
CA PHE A 249 5.18 -21.15 -17.21
C PHE A 249 4.39 -22.23 -16.46
N GLU A 250 4.87 -23.46 -16.45
CA GLU A 250 4.25 -24.62 -15.79
C GLU A 250 2.75 -24.82 -16.09
N GLY A 251 2.33 -24.49 -17.32
CA GLY A 251 0.93 -24.61 -17.76
C GLY A 251 0.03 -23.42 -17.43
N GLU A 252 0.57 -22.39 -16.84
CA GLU A 252 -0.11 -21.12 -16.59
C GLU A 252 0.40 -20.02 -17.52
N ASP A 253 -0.48 -19.09 -17.91
CA ASP A 253 -0.15 -17.90 -18.68
C ASP A 253 0.13 -16.71 -17.73
N VAL A 254 1.41 -16.43 -17.50
CA VAL A 254 1.85 -15.31 -16.67
C VAL A 254 1.87 -14.04 -17.51
N ARG A 255 1.03 -13.06 -17.20
CA ARG A 255 1.01 -11.76 -17.88
C ARG A 255 2.29 -10.98 -17.60
N ALA A 256 2.85 -10.38 -18.64
CA ALA A 256 4.08 -9.61 -18.59
C ALA A 256 3.94 -8.26 -19.30
N ILE A 257 4.64 -7.26 -18.79
CA ILE A 257 4.78 -5.93 -19.40
C ILE A 257 6.25 -5.72 -19.72
N VAL A 258 6.56 -5.46 -20.97
CA VAL A 258 7.93 -5.22 -21.43
C VAL A 258 8.00 -3.79 -21.96
N PRO A 259 8.79 -2.88 -21.35
CA PRO A 259 9.10 -1.58 -21.94
C PRO A 259 9.89 -1.78 -23.23
N VAL A 260 9.50 -1.09 -24.31
CA VAL A 260 10.10 -1.29 -25.65
C VAL A 260 10.93 -0.08 -26.06
N ARG A 261 10.37 1.12 -25.92
CA ARG A 261 11.02 2.39 -26.29
C ARG A 261 10.31 3.57 -25.64
N LEU A 262 10.96 4.73 -25.64
CA LEU A 262 10.27 5.98 -25.29
C LEU A 262 9.17 6.24 -26.33
N SER A 263 8.00 6.66 -25.86
CA SER A 263 6.94 7.11 -26.77
C SER A 263 7.42 8.36 -27.51
N ALA A 264 7.15 8.44 -28.82
CA ALA A 264 7.41 9.67 -29.56
C ALA A 264 6.55 10.77 -28.97
N ASP A 265 7.15 11.93 -28.73
CA ASP A 265 6.43 13.15 -28.28
C ASP A 265 5.23 13.38 -29.23
N LYS A 266 4.02 13.32 -28.71
CA LYS A 266 2.79 13.69 -29.39
C LYS A 266 2.39 15.08 -28.95
#